data_cd297270e75a56ff5d251b5cf136f3ab
#
_entry.id   cd297270e75a56ff5d251b5cf136f3ab
#
_cell.length_a   1.000
_cell.length_b   1.000
_cell.length_c   1.000
_cell.angle_alpha   90.00
_cell.angle_beta   90.00
_cell.angle_gamma   90.00
#
_symmetry.space_group_name_H-M   'P 1'
#
loop_
_entity.id
_entity.type
_entity.pdbx_description
1 polymer ?
#
loop_
_entity_poly.entity_id
_entity_poly.type
_entity_poly.pdbx_seq_one_letter_code
_entity_poly.pdbx_strand_id
1 'polypeptide(L)'
;MHLPTISIVSGLYNTDLDLWENTLTAIKQQLYPRGSIEHIVMDAGSTNGGVELARSYGCTVIKRPDLINKGSVRMSLGIKRAKGHLILLLEPDNIIIGRNWLREMVMPFVERPDVVAAFSMYNAFSPTMPALTKYCALIGANDPTLLYLGKSEKMPWYEKHYGLGEILDDRPTYLVVRFTKNNLPTLGDNGHMVRRKDIQKVNINPNTFLHIDAFANLLDAGFDTYAVVKNSIVHHTGASIIDLVVRRSIYKYLYYDKNRGRRSYYVYDPDSPKDKKNMVLYVLFALTIVQPLFLSIRGYLSVPEGAWFLHPVVCFCMVVGYGWSEINYRLRSLTWGHI
;
A
#
# COMPACT_ATOMS: atom_id res chain seq x y z
N MET A 1 3.55 -23.29 -20.66
CA MET A 1 2.63 -22.79 -19.61
C MET A 1 2.05 -21.48 -20.12
N HIS A 2 0.72 -21.38 -20.20
CA HIS A 2 0.06 -20.13 -20.63
C HIS A 2 -0.06 -19.20 -19.43
N LEU A 3 0.62 -18.05 -19.47
CA LEU A 3 0.53 -17.04 -18.39
C LEU A 3 -0.77 -16.22 -18.54
N PRO A 4 -1.46 -15.89 -17.43
CA PRO A 4 -2.69 -15.11 -17.47
C PRO A 4 -2.45 -13.67 -17.94
N THR A 5 -3.46 -13.04 -18.52
CA THR A 5 -3.41 -11.61 -18.86
C THR A 5 -3.51 -10.73 -17.62
N ILE A 6 -2.82 -9.58 -17.63
CA ILE A 6 -2.74 -8.63 -16.54
C ILE A 6 -3.29 -7.28 -16.99
N SER A 7 -4.16 -6.68 -16.17
CA SER A 7 -4.51 -5.26 -16.25
C SER A 7 -3.78 -4.51 -15.14
N ILE A 8 -2.88 -3.59 -15.49
CA ILE A 8 -2.27 -2.67 -14.54
C ILE A 8 -3.20 -1.45 -14.43
N VAL A 9 -3.53 -1.04 -13.22
CA VAL A 9 -4.37 0.14 -12.94
C VAL A 9 -3.56 1.13 -12.12
N SER A 10 -3.39 2.35 -12.65
CA SER A 10 -2.67 3.46 -12.02
C SER A 10 -3.52 4.72 -11.98
N GLY A 11 -3.44 5.48 -10.88
CA GLY A 11 -3.99 6.83 -10.79
C GLY A 11 -2.92 7.85 -11.19
N LEU A 12 -3.26 8.87 -11.96
CA LEU A 12 -2.31 9.91 -12.35
C LEU A 12 -2.86 11.30 -12.00
N TYR A 13 -2.03 12.14 -11.38
CA TYR A 13 -2.26 13.56 -11.18
C TYR A 13 -0.95 14.30 -10.91
N ASN A 14 -0.42 14.99 -11.92
CA ASN A 14 0.80 15.79 -11.85
C ASN A 14 1.97 15.09 -11.10
N THR A 15 2.10 13.77 -11.27
CA THR A 15 3.21 13.01 -10.72
C THR A 15 4.52 13.51 -11.32
N ASP A 16 5.60 13.52 -10.53
CA ASP A 16 6.94 13.79 -11.03
C ASP A 16 7.24 12.95 -12.27
N LEU A 17 7.71 13.59 -13.34
CA LEU A 17 7.87 12.95 -14.65
C LEU A 17 8.94 11.89 -14.65
N ASP A 18 10.07 12.13 -13.96
CA ASP A 18 11.17 11.16 -13.89
C ASP A 18 10.74 9.92 -13.12
N LEU A 19 10.01 10.11 -12.03
CA LEU A 19 9.44 9.01 -11.24
C LEU A 19 8.44 8.20 -12.06
N TRP A 20 7.56 8.89 -12.79
CA TRP A 20 6.57 8.23 -13.65
C TRP A 20 7.22 7.48 -14.81
N GLU A 21 8.23 8.06 -15.46
CA GLU A 21 8.98 7.41 -16.53
C GLU A 21 9.71 6.17 -16.01
N ASN A 22 10.31 6.22 -14.84
CA ASN A 22 10.96 5.06 -14.21
C ASN A 22 9.95 3.93 -13.97
N THR A 23 8.74 4.23 -13.50
CA THR A 23 7.66 3.25 -13.31
C THR A 23 7.24 2.62 -14.63
N LEU A 24 6.99 3.43 -15.66
CA LEU A 24 6.59 2.96 -16.99
C LEU A 24 7.70 2.12 -17.65
N THR A 25 8.96 2.55 -17.53
CA THR A 25 10.13 1.82 -18.02
C THR A 25 10.28 0.47 -17.34
N ALA A 26 10.12 0.41 -16.02
CA ALA A 26 10.19 -0.84 -15.25
C ALA A 26 9.11 -1.84 -15.72
N ILE A 27 7.89 -1.37 -15.99
CA ILE A 27 6.81 -2.19 -16.55
C ILE A 27 7.18 -2.68 -17.99
N LYS A 28 7.67 -1.79 -18.84
CA LYS A 28 8.03 -2.12 -20.23
C LYS A 28 9.15 -3.15 -20.34
N GLN A 29 10.07 -3.17 -19.37
CA GLN A 29 11.20 -4.08 -19.31
C GLN A 29 10.87 -5.48 -18.79
N GLN A 30 9.64 -5.73 -18.34
CA GLN A 30 9.26 -7.03 -17.80
C GLN A 30 9.33 -8.13 -18.84
N LEU A 31 9.87 -9.28 -18.45
CA LEU A 31 9.88 -10.52 -19.24
C LEU A 31 8.51 -11.21 -19.11
N TYR A 32 7.52 -10.58 -19.69
CA TYR A 32 6.15 -11.08 -19.74
C TYR A 32 5.64 -11.07 -21.19
N PRO A 33 4.77 -11.99 -21.63
CA PRO A 33 4.34 -12.06 -23.02
C PRO A 33 3.73 -10.72 -23.48
N ARG A 34 4.26 -10.21 -24.61
CA ARG A 34 3.70 -8.99 -25.23
C ARG A 34 2.25 -9.24 -25.61
N GLY A 35 1.40 -8.25 -25.39
CA GLY A 35 -0.05 -8.36 -25.62
C GLY A 35 -0.82 -8.99 -24.46
N SER A 36 -0.14 -9.53 -23.44
CA SER A 36 -0.79 -10.03 -22.22
C SER A 36 -0.89 -8.99 -21.10
N ILE A 37 -0.41 -7.76 -21.34
CA ILE A 37 -0.48 -6.65 -20.38
C ILE A 37 -1.25 -5.51 -21.01
N GLU A 38 -2.30 -5.05 -20.34
CA GLU A 38 -2.90 -3.72 -20.57
C GLU A 38 -2.55 -2.81 -19.39
N HIS A 39 -2.30 -1.53 -19.65
CA HIS A 39 -2.07 -0.53 -18.62
C HIS A 39 -3.12 0.58 -18.73
N ILE A 40 -3.99 0.67 -17.74
CA ILE A 40 -5.08 1.64 -17.64
C ILE A 40 -4.65 2.74 -16.67
N VAL A 41 -4.55 3.96 -17.17
CA VAL A 41 -4.18 5.15 -16.38
C VAL A 41 -5.41 6.04 -16.20
N MET A 42 -5.83 6.21 -14.96
CA MET A 42 -6.95 7.08 -14.58
C MET A 42 -6.42 8.47 -14.23
N ASP A 43 -6.42 9.39 -15.19
CA ASP A 43 -5.86 10.73 -15.03
C ASP A 43 -6.87 11.71 -14.44
N ALA A 44 -6.49 12.45 -13.40
CA ALA A 44 -7.31 13.46 -12.75
C ALA A 44 -7.08 14.89 -13.29
N GLY A 45 -6.62 15.02 -14.54
CA GLY A 45 -6.40 16.31 -15.17
C GLY A 45 -4.97 16.82 -15.05
N SER A 46 -3.99 15.94 -15.26
CA SER A 46 -2.58 16.31 -15.27
C SER A 46 -2.26 17.30 -16.39
N THR A 47 -1.40 18.27 -16.07
CA THR A 47 -0.97 19.35 -16.96
C THR A 47 0.54 19.39 -17.20
N ASN A 48 1.28 18.48 -16.57
CA ASN A 48 2.75 18.46 -16.56
C ASN A 48 3.38 17.58 -17.66
N GLY A 49 2.60 17.04 -18.62
CA GLY A 49 3.11 16.13 -19.65
C GLY A 49 3.00 14.64 -19.27
N GLY A 50 2.56 14.29 -18.07
CA GLY A 50 2.45 12.89 -17.61
C GLY A 50 1.48 12.03 -18.40
N VAL A 51 0.43 12.63 -19.00
CA VAL A 51 -0.52 11.94 -19.88
C VAL A 51 0.14 11.56 -21.21
N GLU A 52 0.88 12.49 -21.80
CA GLU A 52 1.60 12.30 -23.05
C GLU A 52 2.67 11.21 -22.89
N LEU A 53 3.39 11.25 -21.77
CA LEU A 53 4.36 10.23 -21.39
C LEU A 53 3.69 8.85 -21.26
N ALA A 54 2.58 8.73 -20.56
CA ALA A 54 1.85 7.46 -20.43
C ALA A 54 1.44 6.89 -21.81
N ARG A 55 0.94 7.75 -22.70
CA ARG A 55 0.55 7.34 -24.07
C ARG A 55 1.73 6.86 -24.91
N SER A 56 2.90 7.48 -24.78
CA SER A 56 4.12 7.06 -25.49
C SER A 56 4.60 5.65 -25.08
N TYR A 57 4.21 5.20 -23.86
CA TYR A 57 4.42 3.84 -23.37
C TYR A 57 3.29 2.87 -23.72
N GLY A 58 2.26 3.31 -24.47
CA GLY A 58 1.13 2.49 -24.90
C GLY A 58 0.02 2.33 -23.85
N CYS A 59 -0.02 3.19 -22.83
CA CYS A 59 -1.08 3.15 -21.82
C CYS A 59 -2.43 3.65 -22.38
N THR A 60 -3.52 3.03 -21.93
CA THR A 60 -4.88 3.55 -22.15
C THR A 60 -5.18 4.60 -21.08
N VAL A 61 -5.14 5.88 -21.46
CA VAL A 61 -5.40 6.98 -20.53
C VAL A 61 -6.87 7.42 -20.57
N ILE A 62 -7.51 7.43 -19.40
CA ILE A 62 -8.89 7.87 -19.21
C ILE A 62 -8.87 9.14 -18.35
N LYS A 63 -9.18 10.27 -18.98
CA LYS A 63 -9.22 11.58 -18.31
C LYS A 63 -10.50 11.76 -17.49
N ARG A 64 -10.34 12.08 -16.21
CA ARG A 64 -11.41 12.34 -15.23
C ARG A 64 -11.00 13.49 -14.29
N PRO A 65 -10.95 14.73 -14.78
CA PRO A 65 -10.55 15.90 -13.97
C PRO A 65 -11.50 16.17 -12.78
N ASP A 66 -12.74 15.66 -12.84
CA ASP A 66 -13.70 15.65 -11.73
C ASP A 66 -13.29 14.76 -10.54
N LEU A 67 -12.24 13.96 -10.71
CA LEU A 67 -11.75 13.01 -9.70
C LEU A 67 -10.43 13.42 -9.04
N ILE A 68 -10.06 14.70 -9.11
CA ILE A 68 -8.93 15.21 -8.31
C ILE A 68 -9.17 14.91 -6.81
N ASN A 69 -8.15 14.50 -6.10
CA ASN A 69 -8.21 14.06 -4.69
C ASN A 69 -9.17 12.88 -4.39
N LYS A 70 -9.60 12.13 -5.40
CA LYS A 70 -10.49 10.97 -5.27
C LYS A 70 -9.80 9.68 -5.75
N GLY A 71 -8.62 9.36 -5.18
CA GLY A 71 -7.80 8.20 -5.58
C GLY A 71 -8.57 6.89 -5.59
N SER A 72 -9.30 6.57 -4.51
CA SER A 72 -10.11 5.35 -4.42
C SER A 72 -11.18 5.25 -5.52
N VAL A 73 -11.81 6.37 -5.89
CA VAL A 73 -12.80 6.40 -7.00
C VAL A 73 -12.13 6.08 -8.33
N ARG A 74 -10.95 6.68 -8.59
CA ARG A 74 -10.16 6.40 -9.81
C ARG A 74 -9.78 4.92 -9.87
N MET A 75 -9.29 4.36 -8.76
CA MET A 75 -8.94 2.94 -8.65
C MET A 75 -10.13 2.03 -8.96
N SER A 76 -11.30 2.28 -8.35
CA SER A 76 -12.53 1.55 -8.63
C SER A 76 -12.93 1.57 -10.11
N LEU A 77 -12.87 2.74 -10.75
CA LEU A 77 -13.19 2.88 -12.17
C LEU A 77 -12.18 2.13 -13.05
N GLY A 78 -10.90 2.14 -12.69
CA GLY A 78 -9.86 1.37 -13.36
C GLY A 78 -10.12 -0.14 -13.24
N ILE A 79 -10.43 -0.64 -12.04
CA ILE A 79 -10.80 -2.04 -11.79
C ILE A 79 -12.00 -2.47 -12.65
N LYS A 80 -13.03 -1.61 -12.78
CA LYS A 80 -14.20 -1.89 -13.63
C LYS A 80 -13.86 -1.95 -15.12
N ARG A 81 -12.83 -1.26 -15.56
CA ARG A 81 -12.37 -1.25 -16.97
C ARG A 81 -11.41 -2.37 -17.30
N ALA A 82 -10.80 -2.97 -16.30
CA ALA A 82 -9.81 -4.03 -16.44
C ALA A 82 -10.41 -5.27 -17.14
N LYS A 83 -9.67 -5.81 -18.12
CA LYS A 83 -10.04 -7.00 -18.90
C LYS A 83 -9.18 -8.22 -18.57
N GLY A 84 -7.98 -8.02 -18.01
CA GLY A 84 -7.04 -9.07 -17.65
C GLY A 84 -7.62 -10.06 -16.63
N HIS A 85 -7.10 -11.26 -16.59
CA HIS A 85 -7.45 -12.27 -15.59
C HIS A 85 -7.02 -11.82 -14.18
N LEU A 86 -5.89 -11.11 -14.11
CA LEU A 86 -5.34 -10.51 -12.90
C LEU A 86 -5.35 -8.99 -13.03
N ILE A 87 -5.56 -8.30 -11.93
CA ILE A 87 -5.45 -6.85 -11.83
C ILE A 87 -4.28 -6.53 -10.91
N LEU A 88 -3.34 -5.72 -11.39
CA LEU A 88 -2.26 -5.15 -10.61
C LEU A 88 -2.61 -3.69 -10.27
N LEU A 89 -2.76 -3.39 -8.98
CA LEU A 89 -2.95 -2.04 -8.47
C LEU A 89 -1.57 -1.43 -8.21
N LEU A 90 -1.16 -0.48 -9.05
CA LEU A 90 0.18 0.07 -9.05
C LEU A 90 0.15 1.58 -9.26
N GLU A 91 0.35 2.35 -8.20
CA GLU A 91 0.42 3.81 -8.29
C GLU A 91 1.75 4.28 -8.94
N PRO A 92 1.80 5.49 -9.51
CA PRO A 92 2.96 5.99 -10.25
C PRO A 92 4.26 6.13 -9.45
N ASP A 93 4.19 6.15 -8.13
CA ASP A 93 5.31 6.22 -7.21
C ASP A 93 5.84 4.85 -6.76
N ASN A 94 5.36 3.79 -7.42
CA ASN A 94 5.78 2.41 -7.18
C ASN A 94 6.57 1.86 -8.36
N ILE A 95 7.83 1.50 -8.15
CA ILE A 95 8.70 0.95 -9.18
C ILE A 95 8.97 -0.53 -8.90
N ILE A 96 8.55 -1.40 -9.82
CA ILE A 96 8.81 -2.84 -9.75
C ILE A 96 10.28 -3.14 -10.05
N ILE A 97 10.88 -4.07 -9.29
CA ILE A 97 12.32 -4.34 -9.32
C ILE A 97 12.64 -5.63 -10.08
N GLY A 98 13.54 -5.49 -11.05
CA GLY A 98 13.98 -6.64 -11.88
C GLY A 98 13.01 -6.94 -13.02
N ARG A 99 13.45 -7.78 -13.94
CA ARG A 99 12.71 -8.08 -15.19
C ARG A 99 11.71 -9.22 -15.05
N ASN A 100 11.75 -9.98 -13.96
CA ASN A 100 10.85 -11.12 -13.69
C ASN A 100 9.75 -10.84 -12.70
N TRP A 101 9.66 -9.62 -12.16
CA TRP A 101 8.75 -9.27 -11.08
C TRP A 101 7.28 -9.63 -11.39
N LEU A 102 6.78 -9.29 -12.58
CA LEU A 102 5.43 -9.66 -12.98
C LEU A 102 5.23 -11.17 -13.02
N ARG A 103 6.22 -11.92 -13.51
CA ARG A 103 6.16 -13.37 -13.56
C ARG A 103 6.13 -13.97 -12.15
N GLU A 104 6.97 -13.47 -11.26
CA GLU A 104 6.99 -13.89 -9.85
C GLU A 104 5.66 -13.64 -9.15
N MET A 105 5.05 -12.46 -9.37
CA MET A 105 3.74 -12.12 -8.81
C MET A 105 2.60 -12.98 -9.36
N VAL A 106 2.73 -13.49 -10.57
CA VAL A 106 1.69 -14.30 -11.23
C VAL A 106 1.78 -15.79 -10.85
N MET A 107 2.98 -16.30 -10.54
CA MET A 107 3.16 -17.74 -10.28
C MET A 107 2.25 -18.30 -9.18
N PRO A 108 2.03 -17.61 -8.04
CA PRO A 108 1.08 -18.10 -7.03
C PRO A 108 -0.32 -18.38 -7.58
N PHE A 109 -0.81 -17.54 -8.47
CA PHE A 109 -2.14 -17.73 -9.07
C PHE A 109 -2.23 -18.89 -10.06
N VAL A 110 -1.12 -19.23 -10.68
CA VAL A 110 -1.01 -20.35 -11.62
C VAL A 110 -0.92 -21.67 -10.88
N GLU A 111 -0.12 -21.71 -9.81
CA GLU A 111 0.16 -22.93 -9.06
C GLU A 111 -0.90 -23.23 -7.99
N ARG A 112 -1.61 -22.20 -7.50
CA ARG A 112 -2.58 -22.29 -6.41
C ARG A 112 -3.89 -21.58 -6.82
N PRO A 113 -4.92 -22.34 -7.25
CA PRO A 113 -6.22 -21.78 -7.65
C PRO A 113 -6.96 -21.04 -6.52
N ASP A 114 -6.67 -21.38 -5.28
CA ASP A 114 -7.24 -20.80 -4.06
C ASP A 114 -6.62 -19.43 -3.69
N VAL A 115 -5.44 -19.10 -4.21
CA VAL A 115 -4.83 -17.77 -4.00
C VAL A 115 -5.66 -16.70 -4.70
N VAL A 116 -6.18 -15.72 -3.92
CA VAL A 116 -7.02 -14.62 -4.41
C VAL A 116 -6.21 -13.37 -4.72
N ALA A 117 -5.19 -13.08 -3.93
CA ALA A 117 -4.33 -11.91 -4.08
C ALA A 117 -2.86 -12.22 -3.77
N ALA A 118 -1.96 -11.40 -4.31
CA ALA A 118 -0.53 -11.50 -4.07
C ALA A 118 0.08 -10.11 -3.88
N PHE A 119 1.12 -10.01 -3.05
CA PHE A 119 1.89 -8.79 -2.83
C PHE A 119 3.35 -9.09 -2.51
N SER A 120 4.23 -8.12 -2.79
CA SER A 120 5.66 -8.23 -2.50
C SER A 120 5.92 -8.28 -0.99
N MET A 121 6.89 -9.08 -0.56
CA MET A 121 7.27 -9.22 0.84
C MET A 121 7.97 -7.98 1.39
N TYR A 122 8.78 -7.28 0.56
CA TYR A 122 9.60 -6.17 0.99
C TYR A 122 9.36 -4.89 0.18
N ASN A 123 9.63 -3.75 0.79
CA ASN A 123 9.94 -2.54 0.05
C ASN A 123 11.45 -2.50 -0.24
N ALA A 124 11.82 -2.21 -1.50
CA ALA A 124 13.19 -2.02 -1.93
C ALA A 124 13.64 -0.57 -1.70
N PHE A 125 14.94 -0.36 -1.56
CA PHE A 125 15.57 0.95 -1.53
C PHE A 125 16.95 0.91 -2.19
N SER A 126 17.46 2.08 -2.58
CA SER A 126 18.82 2.25 -3.06
C SER A 126 19.54 3.34 -2.27
N PRO A 127 20.88 3.38 -2.27
CA PRO A 127 21.67 4.40 -1.55
C PRO A 127 21.32 5.83 -1.95
N THR A 128 20.91 6.05 -3.20
CA THR A 128 20.59 7.37 -3.77
C THR A 128 19.23 7.91 -3.40
N MET A 129 18.34 7.08 -2.82
CA MET A 129 17.01 7.51 -2.42
C MET A 129 17.02 8.43 -1.20
N PRO A 130 16.01 9.33 -1.06
CA PRO A 130 15.84 10.14 0.13
C PRO A 130 15.81 9.29 1.41
N ALA A 131 16.39 9.79 2.49
CA ALA A 131 16.47 9.06 3.76
C ALA A 131 15.10 8.62 4.29
N LEU A 132 14.06 9.44 4.11
CA LEU A 132 12.69 9.09 4.50
C LEU A 132 12.13 7.94 3.68
N THR A 133 12.36 7.91 2.37
CA THR A 133 11.95 6.78 1.51
C THR A 133 12.68 5.50 1.93
N LYS A 134 14.00 5.57 2.20
CA LYS A 134 14.76 4.42 2.74
C LYS A 134 14.21 3.94 4.08
N TYR A 135 13.94 4.88 4.97
CA TYR A 135 13.34 4.58 6.28
C TYR A 135 11.99 3.82 6.14
N CYS A 136 11.07 4.32 5.32
CA CYS A 136 9.78 3.67 5.09
C CYS A 136 9.95 2.27 4.48
N ALA A 137 10.90 2.11 3.57
CA ALA A 137 11.23 0.80 3.00
C ALA A 137 11.74 -0.16 4.07
N LEU A 138 12.65 0.28 4.94
CA LEU A 138 13.26 -0.52 6.00
C LEU A 138 12.25 -1.02 7.04
N ILE A 139 11.29 -0.19 7.44
CA ILE A 139 10.24 -0.58 8.39
C ILE A 139 9.05 -1.32 7.73
N GLY A 140 9.04 -1.45 6.39
CA GLY A 140 7.97 -2.11 5.65
C GLY A 140 6.63 -1.36 5.64
N ALA A 141 6.63 -0.06 5.95
CA ALA A 141 5.41 0.74 6.04
C ALA A 141 5.70 2.23 5.81
N ASN A 142 4.72 2.96 5.28
CA ASN A 142 4.79 4.42 5.14
C ASN A 142 4.37 5.18 6.42
N ASP A 143 4.08 4.44 7.47
CA ASP A 143 3.60 4.96 8.76
C ASP A 143 4.03 3.99 9.86
N PRO A 144 4.89 4.42 10.81
CA PRO A 144 5.31 3.54 11.90
C PRO A 144 4.16 3.04 12.77
N THR A 145 3.00 3.73 12.80
CA THR A 145 1.81 3.27 13.51
C THR A 145 1.40 1.86 13.05
N LEU A 146 1.52 1.57 11.75
CA LEU A 146 1.23 0.25 11.18
C LEU A 146 2.13 -0.84 11.76
N LEU A 147 3.42 -0.52 11.97
CA LEU A 147 4.38 -1.44 12.57
C LEU A 147 3.96 -1.82 14.01
N TYR A 148 3.64 -0.80 14.83
CA TYR A 148 3.24 -1.02 16.24
C TYR A 148 1.88 -1.69 16.39
N LEU A 149 0.96 -1.48 15.46
CA LEU A 149 -0.32 -2.18 15.41
C LEU A 149 -0.22 -3.60 14.83
N GLY A 150 0.95 -4.00 14.31
CA GLY A 150 1.13 -5.29 13.64
C GLY A 150 0.35 -5.40 12.33
N LYS A 151 0.27 -4.29 11.58
CA LYS A 151 -0.47 -4.19 10.32
C LYS A 151 0.38 -3.59 9.19
N SER A 152 1.71 -3.70 9.29
CA SER A 152 2.62 -3.25 8.23
C SER A 152 2.30 -3.95 6.91
N GLU A 153 2.34 -3.19 5.83
CA GLU A 153 2.06 -3.68 4.49
C GLU A 153 3.09 -4.69 4.02
N LYS A 154 4.36 -4.43 4.34
CA LYS A 154 5.50 -5.26 3.97
C LYS A 154 6.24 -5.71 5.23
N MET A 155 7.08 -6.73 5.08
CA MET A 155 7.93 -7.22 6.17
C MET A 155 9.08 -6.22 6.44
N PRO A 156 9.31 -5.81 7.70
CA PRO A 156 10.48 -5.00 8.06
C PRO A 156 11.79 -5.75 7.80
N TRP A 157 12.83 -5.05 7.35
CA TRP A 157 14.12 -5.65 6.98
C TRP A 157 14.91 -6.25 8.16
N TYR A 158 14.54 -5.97 9.41
CA TYR A 158 15.15 -6.61 10.58
C TYR A 158 14.47 -7.93 10.97
N GLU A 159 13.33 -8.26 10.39
CA GLU A 159 12.65 -9.53 10.62
C GLU A 159 13.19 -10.62 9.69
N LYS A 160 13.31 -11.84 10.23
CA LYS A 160 13.80 -13.02 9.48
C LYS A 160 12.67 -13.87 8.93
N HIS A 161 11.48 -13.75 9.50
CA HIS A 161 10.32 -14.55 9.15
C HIS A 161 9.09 -13.66 9.01
N TYR A 162 8.24 -13.99 8.04
CA TYR A 162 6.97 -13.31 7.88
C TYR A 162 6.04 -13.67 9.04
N GLY A 163 5.56 -12.67 9.77
CA GLY A 163 4.88 -12.85 11.06
C GLY A 163 3.37 -12.61 11.05
N LEU A 164 2.74 -12.35 9.88
CA LEU A 164 1.31 -12.07 9.78
C LEU A 164 0.56 -13.25 9.14
N GLY A 165 -0.64 -13.51 9.64
CA GLY A 165 -1.48 -14.62 9.14
C GLY A 165 -0.97 -16.01 9.52
N GLU A 166 -1.60 -17.02 8.97
CA GLU A 166 -1.24 -18.44 9.08
C GLU A 166 -0.52 -18.88 7.81
N ILE A 167 0.75 -19.27 7.91
CA ILE A 167 1.50 -19.78 6.77
C ILE A 167 1.02 -21.18 6.44
N LEU A 168 0.36 -21.36 5.30
CA LEU A 168 -0.15 -22.64 4.80
C LEU A 168 0.91 -23.40 4.01
N ASP A 169 1.79 -22.67 3.29
CA ASP A 169 2.83 -23.27 2.44
C ASP A 169 4.00 -22.29 2.33
N ASP A 170 5.23 -22.78 2.38
CA ASP A 170 6.46 -22.00 2.19
C ASP A 170 7.20 -22.50 0.96
N ARG A 171 7.11 -21.75 -0.12
CA ARG A 171 7.76 -22.05 -1.40
C ARG A 171 9.01 -21.20 -1.60
N PRO A 172 9.92 -21.60 -2.49
CA PRO A 172 11.16 -20.84 -2.73
C PRO A 172 10.91 -19.37 -3.07
N THR A 173 9.85 -19.06 -3.82
CA THR A 173 9.57 -17.71 -4.33
C THR A 173 8.41 -17.00 -3.66
N TYR A 174 7.58 -17.70 -2.87
CA TYR A 174 6.44 -17.10 -2.18
C TYR A 174 5.98 -17.94 -0.98
N LEU A 175 5.27 -17.29 -0.06
CA LEU A 175 4.48 -17.93 0.98
C LEU A 175 3.02 -17.95 0.56
N VAL A 176 2.29 -19.00 0.92
CA VAL A 176 0.82 -19.02 0.91
C VAL A 176 0.36 -18.78 2.33
N VAL A 177 -0.42 -17.73 2.53
CA VAL A 177 -0.83 -17.25 3.86
C VAL A 177 -2.35 -17.12 3.91
N ARG A 178 -2.95 -17.66 4.97
CA ARG A 178 -4.35 -17.41 5.31
C ARG A 178 -4.45 -16.22 6.25
N PHE A 179 -5.28 -15.27 5.90
CA PHE A 179 -5.55 -14.10 6.72
C PHE A 179 -6.94 -14.13 7.33
N THR A 180 -7.06 -13.45 8.45
CA THR A 180 -8.30 -13.00 9.07
C THR A 180 -8.29 -11.47 9.13
N LYS A 181 -9.41 -10.80 9.39
CA LYS A 181 -9.42 -9.34 9.56
C LYS A 181 -8.46 -8.83 10.65
N ASN A 182 -8.22 -9.65 11.68
CA ASN A 182 -7.38 -9.26 12.83
C ASN A 182 -5.88 -9.30 12.52
N ASN A 183 -5.46 -9.97 11.46
CA ASN A 183 -4.06 -10.12 11.08
C ASN A 183 -3.76 -9.78 9.63
N LEU A 184 -4.77 -9.28 8.88
CA LEU A 184 -4.57 -8.75 7.53
C LEU A 184 -3.68 -7.51 7.59
N PRO A 185 -2.57 -7.45 6.82
CA PRO A 185 -1.80 -6.22 6.67
C PRO A 185 -2.61 -5.15 5.95
N THR A 186 -2.14 -3.90 6.03
CA THR A 186 -2.79 -2.78 5.34
C THR A 186 -2.46 -2.84 3.84
N LEU A 187 -3.23 -3.59 3.09
CA LEU A 187 -3.07 -3.74 1.64
C LEU A 187 -3.85 -2.64 0.90
N GLY A 188 -3.33 -2.21 -0.26
CA GLY A 188 -3.96 -1.12 -1.02
C GLY A 188 -3.58 -1.15 -2.49
N ASP A 189 -2.77 -0.17 -2.93
CA ASP A 189 -2.44 0.11 -4.32
C ASP A 189 -0.92 0.09 -4.62
N ASN A 190 -0.12 -0.39 -3.65
CA ASN A 190 1.35 -0.44 -3.75
C ASN A 190 1.84 -1.79 -4.32
N GLY A 191 1.48 -2.09 -5.57
CA GLY A 191 1.90 -3.31 -6.24
C GLY A 191 1.16 -4.56 -5.76
N HIS A 192 -0.12 -4.44 -5.44
CA HIS A 192 -0.97 -5.57 -5.08
C HIS A 192 -1.65 -6.15 -6.31
N MET A 193 -1.56 -7.48 -6.47
CA MET A 193 -2.19 -8.21 -7.56
C MET A 193 -3.37 -9.01 -7.02
N VAL A 194 -4.49 -9.02 -7.77
CA VAL A 194 -5.73 -9.70 -7.35
C VAL A 194 -6.41 -10.35 -8.55
N ARG A 195 -7.12 -11.46 -8.33
CA ARG A 195 -7.96 -12.07 -9.37
C ARG A 195 -9.14 -11.15 -9.70
N ARG A 196 -9.26 -10.77 -10.98
CA ARG A 196 -10.36 -9.91 -11.44
C ARG A 196 -11.73 -10.48 -11.08
N LYS A 197 -11.94 -11.78 -11.33
CA LYS A 197 -13.23 -12.43 -11.04
C LYS A 197 -13.64 -12.36 -9.56
N ASP A 198 -12.67 -12.27 -8.64
CA ASP A 198 -12.95 -12.30 -7.21
C ASP A 198 -13.11 -10.88 -6.64
N ILE A 199 -12.26 -9.91 -7.03
CA ILE A 199 -12.45 -8.51 -6.61
C ILE A 199 -13.75 -7.90 -7.17
N GLN A 200 -14.25 -8.39 -8.30
CA GLN A 200 -15.56 -7.97 -8.85
C GLN A 200 -16.77 -8.50 -8.08
N LYS A 201 -16.59 -9.49 -7.21
CA LYS A 201 -17.67 -10.01 -6.34
C LYS A 201 -17.86 -9.16 -5.08
N VAL A 202 -16.88 -8.35 -4.71
CA VAL A 202 -16.95 -7.46 -3.55
C VAL A 202 -17.30 -6.04 -3.98
N ASN A 203 -17.47 -5.14 -2.99
CA ASN A 203 -17.86 -3.76 -3.28
C ASN A 203 -16.78 -3.01 -4.08
N ILE A 204 -17.05 -2.79 -5.36
CA ILE A 204 -16.28 -1.90 -6.26
C ILE A 204 -17.12 -0.72 -6.75
N ASN A 205 -18.14 -0.30 -5.99
CA ASN A 205 -18.92 0.89 -6.31
C ASN A 205 -18.06 2.15 -6.10
N PRO A 206 -17.83 2.98 -7.12
CA PRO A 206 -16.96 4.16 -7.00
C PRO A 206 -17.31 5.12 -5.85
N ASN A 207 -18.60 5.21 -5.49
CA ASN A 207 -19.07 6.11 -4.44
C ASN A 207 -18.74 5.63 -3.02
N THR A 208 -18.50 4.33 -2.84
CA THR A 208 -18.26 3.70 -1.53
C THR A 208 -16.97 2.88 -1.49
N PHE A 209 -16.26 2.76 -2.62
CA PHE A 209 -15.03 1.99 -2.70
C PHE A 209 -13.89 2.69 -1.95
N LEU A 210 -13.24 1.94 -1.10
CA LEU A 210 -11.96 2.30 -0.49
C LEU A 210 -10.97 1.16 -0.77
N HIS A 211 -9.84 1.49 -1.39
CA HIS A 211 -8.87 0.49 -1.88
C HIS A 211 -8.37 -0.44 -0.75
N ILE A 212 -8.16 0.11 0.46
CA ILE A 212 -7.75 -0.69 1.64
C ILE A 212 -8.87 -1.66 2.06
N ASP A 213 -10.14 -1.25 2.01
CA ASP A 213 -11.27 -2.09 2.41
C ASP A 213 -11.51 -3.25 1.44
N ALA A 214 -11.05 -3.13 0.19
CA ALA A 214 -11.29 -4.14 -0.84
C ALA A 214 -10.75 -5.52 -0.43
N PHE A 215 -9.56 -5.57 0.20
CA PHE A 215 -8.95 -6.82 0.65
C PHE A 215 -9.66 -7.41 1.89
N ALA A 216 -10.16 -6.57 2.80
CA ALA A 216 -10.99 -7.03 3.90
C ALA A 216 -12.37 -7.55 3.42
N ASN A 217 -12.94 -6.91 2.40
CA ASN A 217 -14.18 -7.38 1.77
C ASN A 217 -13.99 -8.73 1.07
N LEU A 218 -12.80 -9.03 0.54
CA LEU A 218 -12.48 -10.35 0.01
C LEU A 218 -12.53 -11.41 1.12
N LEU A 219 -12.00 -11.12 2.32
CA LEU A 219 -12.10 -12.03 3.47
C LEU A 219 -13.55 -12.28 3.87
N ASP A 220 -14.41 -11.24 3.90
CA ASP A 220 -15.84 -11.37 4.18
C ASP A 220 -16.57 -12.24 3.16
N ALA A 221 -16.09 -12.26 1.93
CA ALA A 221 -16.61 -13.10 0.86
C ALA A 221 -16.02 -14.52 0.85
N GLY A 222 -15.21 -14.88 1.86
CA GLY A 222 -14.59 -16.21 1.99
C GLY A 222 -13.30 -16.41 1.19
N PHE A 223 -12.67 -15.33 0.70
CA PHE A 223 -11.41 -15.35 -0.02
C PHE A 223 -10.27 -14.97 0.93
N ASP A 224 -9.76 -15.93 1.69
CA ASP A 224 -8.82 -15.71 2.80
C ASP A 224 -7.37 -16.08 2.49
N THR A 225 -7.10 -16.70 1.33
CA THR A 225 -5.80 -17.23 0.96
C THR A 225 -5.05 -16.30 0.01
N TYR A 226 -3.90 -15.81 0.45
CA TYR A 226 -3.06 -14.82 -0.23
C TYR A 226 -1.65 -15.36 -0.44
N ALA A 227 -0.92 -14.76 -1.39
CA ALA A 227 0.50 -15.03 -1.55
C ALA A 227 1.34 -13.81 -1.13
N VAL A 228 2.36 -14.06 -0.32
CA VAL A 228 3.42 -13.09 -0.02
C VAL A 228 4.63 -13.48 -0.84
N VAL A 229 4.89 -12.75 -1.92
CA VAL A 229 5.94 -13.05 -2.88
C VAL A 229 7.27 -12.55 -2.35
N LYS A 230 8.30 -13.41 -2.34
CA LYS A 230 9.64 -13.14 -1.79
C LYS A 230 10.47 -12.23 -2.69
N ASN A 231 9.84 -11.19 -3.22
CA ASN A 231 10.44 -10.13 -4.01
C ASN A 231 10.22 -8.76 -3.35
N SER A 232 10.57 -7.70 -4.03
CA SER A 232 10.46 -6.33 -3.52
C SER A 232 9.95 -5.36 -4.56
N ILE A 233 9.42 -4.24 -4.07
CA ILE A 233 8.95 -3.09 -4.85
C ILE A 233 9.47 -1.81 -4.21
N VAL A 234 9.83 -0.81 -5.00
CA VAL A 234 10.12 0.53 -4.48
C VAL A 234 8.81 1.28 -4.30
N HIS A 235 8.66 1.96 -3.18
CA HIS A 235 7.61 2.94 -2.97
C HIS A 235 8.22 4.29 -2.57
N HIS A 236 8.09 5.28 -3.42
CA HIS A 236 8.60 6.63 -3.15
C HIS A 236 7.68 7.38 -2.20
N THR A 237 8.12 7.52 -0.94
CA THR A 237 7.34 8.21 0.10
C THR A 237 7.56 9.73 0.10
N GLY A 238 8.64 10.21 -0.53
CA GLY A 238 9.08 11.59 -0.50
C GLY A 238 10.27 11.82 0.45
N ALA A 239 10.66 13.09 0.63
CA ALA A 239 11.85 13.48 1.40
C ALA A 239 11.54 14.17 2.72
N SER A 240 10.34 14.73 2.90
CA SER A 240 9.97 15.56 4.05
C SER A 240 9.15 14.80 5.08
N ILE A 241 9.62 14.75 6.33
CA ILE A 241 8.86 14.19 7.47
C ILE A 241 7.60 15.00 7.73
N ILE A 242 7.66 16.32 7.63
CA ILE A 242 6.51 17.21 7.85
C ILE A 242 5.40 16.88 6.84
N ASP A 243 5.75 16.78 5.55
CA ASP A 243 4.79 16.44 4.50
C ASP A 243 4.19 15.06 4.71
N LEU A 244 4.99 14.09 5.17
CA LEU A 244 4.49 12.76 5.52
C LEU A 244 3.43 12.87 6.64
N VAL A 245 3.74 13.55 7.74
CA VAL A 245 2.86 13.70 8.90
C VAL A 245 1.55 14.41 8.51
N VAL A 246 1.66 15.53 7.78
CA VAL A 246 0.49 16.28 7.30
C VAL A 246 -0.38 15.42 6.40
N ARG A 247 0.22 14.75 5.42
CA ARG A 247 -0.52 13.86 4.49
C ARG A 247 -1.21 12.72 5.23
N ARG A 248 -0.54 12.06 6.20
CA ARG A 248 -1.14 10.98 7.01
C ARG A 248 -2.26 11.50 7.90
N SER A 249 -2.12 12.69 8.48
CA SER A 249 -3.20 13.32 9.25
C SER A 249 -4.43 13.63 8.39
N ILE A 250 -4.22 14.12 7.14
CA ILE A 250 -5.29 14.31 6.17
C ILE A 250 -5.95 12.97 5.79
N TYR A 251 -5.18 11.92 5.55
CA TYR A 251 -5.70 10.58 5.24
C TYR A 251 -6.50 9.99 6.40
N LYS A 252 -6.03 10.17 7.67
CA LYS A 252 -6.81 9.81 8.85
C LYS A 252 -8.19 10.46 8.81
N TYR A 253 -8.25 11.78 8.57
CA TYR A 253 -9.52 12.50 8.50
C TYR A 253 -10.40 11.99 7.34
N LEU A 254 -9.86 11.90 6.12
CA LEU A 254 -10.65 11.56 4.92
C LEU A 254 -11.12 10.11 4.91
N TYR A 255 -10.26 9.18 5.32
CA TYR A 255 -10.53 7.74 5.16
C TYR A 255 -10.98 7.08 6.44
N TYR A 256 -10.63 7.61 7.61
CA TYR A 256 -11.04 7.06 8.90
C TYR A 256 -12.18 7.86 9.52
N ASP A 257 -11.97 9.14 9.84
CA ASP A 257 -12.92 9.92 10.63
C ASP A 257 -14.25 10.15 9.89
N LYS A 258 -14.22 10.53 8.61
CA LYS A 258 -15.43 10.70 7.79
C LYS A 258 -16.21 9.42 7.52
N ASN A 259 -15.57 8.27 7.67
CA ASN A 259 -16.14 6.97 7.33
C ASN A 259 -16.32 6.07 8.56
N ARG A 260 -16.31 6.63 9.77
CA ARG A 260 -16.57 5.86 11.01
C ARG A 260 -17.87 5.07 10.89
N GLY A 261 -17.84 3.79 11.24
CA GLY A 261 -18.99 2.89 11.14
C GLY A 261 -19.34 2.43 9.72
N ARG A 262 -18.56 2.84 8.69
CA ARG A 262 -18.77 2.42 7.28
C ARG A 262 -17.61 1.65 6.68
N ARG A 263 -16.51 1.47 7.45
CA ARG A 263 -15.29 0.80 7.02
C ARG A 263 -15.38 -0.71 7.24
N SER A 264 -14.89 -1.47 6.28
CA SER A 264 -14.68 -2.93 6.44
C SER A 264 -13.31 -3.25 7.04
N TYR A 265 -12.36 -2.31 6.97
CA TYR A 265 -11.03 -2.45 7.53
C TYR A 265 -10.63 -1.22 8.33
N TYR A 266 -10.17 -1.43 9.54
CA TYR A 266 -9.63 -0.40 10.41
C TYR A 266 -8.15 -0.64 10.68
N VAL A 267 -7.30 0.35 10.35
CA VAL A 267 -5.89 0.36 10.78
C VAL A 267 -5.82 0.33 12.30
N TYR A 268 -6.58 1.20 12.95
CA TYR A 268 -6.84 1.17 14.39
C TYR A 268 -8.33 0.86 14.61
N ASP A 269 -8.62 -0.30 15.16
CA ASP A 269 -9.96 -0.69 15.55
C ASP A 269 -10.21 -0.31 17.02
N PRO A 270 -11.12 0.67 17.30
CA PRO A 270 -11.42 1.10 18.66
C PRO A 270 -12.13 0.01 19.48
N ASP A 271 -12.65 -1.04 18.86
CA ASP A 271 -13.31 -2.14 19.58
C ASP A 271 -12.35 -3.30 19.87
N SER A 272 -11.16 -3.32 19.23
CA SER A 272 -10.13 -4.32 19.45
C SER A 272 -9.31 -4.03 20.72
N PRO A 273 -9.32 -4.89 21.76
CA PRO A 273 -8.44 -4.75 22.91
C PRO A 273 -6.95 -4.76 22.55
N LYS A 274 -6.57 -5.55 21.52
CA LYS A 274 -5.20 -5.62 21.00
C LYS A 274 -4.77 -4.27 20.43
N ASP A 275 -5.61 -3.65 19.59
CA ASP A 275 -5.27 -2.38 18.96
C ASP A 275 -5.21 -1.25 20.00
N LYS A 276 -6.12 -1.24 20.97
CA LYS A 276 -6.09 -0.29 22.11
C LYS A 276 -4.77 -0.39 22.87
N LYS A 277 -4.39 -1.60 23.28
CA LYS A 277 -3.13 -1.86 23.99
C LYS A 277 -1.94 -1.41 23.16
N ASN A 278 -1.88 -1.81 21.90
CA ASN A 278 -0.76 -1.50 21.01
C ASN A 278 -0.65 0.01 20.74
N MET A 279 -1.79 0.71 20.61
CA MET A 279 -1.81 2.16 20.42
C MET A 279 -1.28 2.88 21.66
N VAL A 280 -1.70 2.49 22.87
CA VAL A 280 -1.19 3.07 24.13
C VAL A 280 0.32 2.84 24.24
N LEU A 281 0.79 1.62 23.95
CA LEU A 281 2.22 1.30 23.96
C LEU A 281 2.99 2.13 22.92
N TYR A 282 2.45 2.27 21.70
CA TYR A 282 3.05 3.10 20.66
C TYR A 282 3.22 4.55 21.09
N VAL A 283 2.18 5.15 21.66
CA VAL A 283 2.24 6.52 22.18
C VAL A 283 3.32 6.65 23.25
N LEU A 284 3.35 5.74 24.24
CA LEU A 284 4.37 5.74 25.29
C LEU A 284 5.79 5.57 24.72
N PHE A 285 5.98 4.67 23.77
CA PHE A 285 7.26 4.42 23.13
C PHE A 285 7.73 5.63 22.32
N ALA A 286 6.84 6.26 21.56
CA ALA A 286 7.16 7.46 20.77
C ALA A 286 7.51 8.66 21.64
N LEU A 287 6.83 8.85 22.77
CA LEU A 287 7.11 9.94 23.73
C LEU A 287 8.42 9.72 24.53
N THR A 288 8.74 8.48 24.87
CA THR A 288 9.95 8.13 25.61
C THR A 288 11.17 7.92 24.71
N ILE A 289 10.97 7.74 23.39
CA ILE A 289 12.01 7.54 22.37
C ILE A 289 12.81 6.23 22.55
N VAL A 290 12.82 5.64 23.74
CA VAL A 290 13.71 4.50 24.11
C VAL A 290 13.49 3.27 23.20
N GLN A 291 12.24 2.84 23.05
CA GLN A 291 11.93 1.65 22.24
C GLN A 291 12.13 1.90 20.73
N PRO A 292 11.72 3.05 20.14
CA PRO A 292 12.06 3.36 18.76
C PRO A 292 13.58 3.44 18.51
N LEU A 293 14.37 3.95 19.44
CA LEU A 293 15.83 3.97 19.34
C LEU A 293 16.41 2.54 19.39
N PHE A 294 15.88 1.69 20.25
CA PHE A 294 16.26 0.27 20.29
C PHE A 294 15.98 -0.42 18.94
N LEU A 295 14.82 -0.19 18.33
CA LEU A 295 14.50 -0.72 17.01
C LEU A 295 15.42 -0.16 15.93
N SER A 296 15.81 1.11 16.00
CA SER A 296 16.78 1.70 15.08
C SER A 296 18.12 0.98 15.14
N ILE A 297 18.62 0.71 16.35
CA ILE A 297 19.89 -0.03 16.56
C ILE A 297 19.78 -1.44 16.05
N ARG A 298 18.71 -2.17 16.42
CA ARG A 298 18.43 -3.54 15.92
C ARG A 298 18.38 -3.58 14.39
N GLY A 299 17.68 -2.63 13.79
CA GLY A 299 17.57 -2.51 12.34
C GLY A 299 18.91 -2.23 11.67
N TYR A 300 19.69 -1.30 12.23
CA TYR A 300 21.03 -0.98 11.73
C TYR A 300 22.00 -2.19 11.80
N LEU A 301 21.91 -2.98 12.87
CA LEU A 301 22.72 -4.21 12.99
C LEU A 301 22.31 -5.28 11.98
N SER A 302 21.05 -5.29 11.53
CA SER A 302 20.57 -6.21 10.49
C SER A 302 20.89 -5.74 9.09
N VAL A 303 20.68 -4.45 8.84
CA VAL A 303 20.94 -3.76 7.56
C VAL A 303 21.59 -2.43 7.88
N PRO A 304 22.91 -2.27 7.62
CA PRO A 304 23.67 -1.05 7.95
C PRO A 304 23.25 0.13 7.08
N GLU A 305 22.16 0.81 7.42
CA GLU A 305 21.63 1.99 6.74
C GLU A 305 21.24 3.05 7.80
N GLY A 306 21.83 4.25 7.66
CA GLY A 306 21.62 5.34 8.63
C GLY A 306 20.17 5.83 8.73
N ALA A 307 19.35 5.57 7.72
CA ALA A 307 17.92 5.94 7.72
C ALA A 307 17.12 5.29 8.87
N TRP A 308 17.60 4.20 9.46
CA TRP A 308 16.99 3.62 10.66
C TRP A 308 16.86 4.62 11.82
N PHE A 309 17.81 5.53 11.97
CA PHE A 309 17.81 6.52 13.05
C PHE A 309 16.79 7.65 12.88
N LEU A 310 16.05 7.66 11.76
CA LEU A 310 14.83 8.50 11.63
C LEU A 310 13.66 7.94 12.46
N HIS A 311 13.68 6.67 12.84
CA HIS A 311 12.54 6.00 13.47
C HIS A 311 12.03 6.70 14.73
N PRO A 312 12.87 7.11 15.71
CA PRO A 312 12.41 7.84 16.89
C PRO A 312 11.74 9.18 16.54
N VAL A 313 12.33 9.91 15.59
CA VAL A 313 11.84 11.22 15.17
C VAL A 313 10.49 11.09 14.46
N VAL A 314 10.39 10.16 13.51
CA VAL A 314 9.15 9.93 12.76
C VAL A 314 8.05 9.43 13.68
N CYS A 315 8.33 8.50 14.61
CA CYS A 315 7.35 8.04 15.60
C CYS A 315 6.79 9.19 16.45
N PHE A 316 7.68 10.06 16.96
CA PHE A 316 7.26 11.24 17.74
C PHE A 316 6.40 12.19 16.91
N CYS A 317 6.86 12.56 15.71
CA CYS A 317 6.13 13.47 14.83
C CYS A 317 4.74 12.89 14.42
N MET A 318 4.64 11.59 14.19
CA MET A 318 3.36 10.94 13.87
C MET A 318 2.39 10.97 15.04
N VAL A 319 2.86 10.70 16.26
CA VAL A 319 2.00 10.80 17.47
C VAL A 319 1.50 12.21 17.67
N VAL A 320 2.34 13.23 17.51
CA VAL A 320 1.94 14.64 17.59
C VAL A 320 0.92 14.98 16.49
N GLY A 321 1.19 14.60 15.24
CA GLY A 321 0.32 14.90 14.11
C GLY A 321 -1.06 14.22 14.23
N TYR A 322 -1.10 12.97 14.61
CA TYR A 322 -2.36 12.24 14.83
C TYR A 322 -3.11 12.74 16.07
N GLY A 323 -2.41 13.06 17.15
CA GLY A 323 -3.00 13.67 18.34
C GLY A 323 -3.67 15.00 18.01
N TRP A 324 -2.97 15.86 17.26
CA TRP A 324 -3.53 17.13 16.78
C TRP A 324 -4.75 16.94 15.89
N SER A 325 -4.66 15.99 14.94
CA SER A 325 -5.79 15.64 14.06
C SER A 325 -7.02 15.18 14.85
N GLU A 326 -6.83 14.34 15.89
CA GLU A 326 -7.91 13.83 16.72
C GLU A 326 -8.55 14.94 17.57
N ILE A 327 -7.74 15.82 18.16
CA ILE A 327 -8.24 16.98 18.92
C ILE A 327 -9.10 17.87 18.02
N ASN A 328 -8.60 18.21 16.84
CA ASN A 328 -9.35 19.03 15.88
C ASN A 328 -10.65 18.37 15.43
N TYR A 329 -10.62 17.06 15.20
CA TYR A 329 -11.83 16.32 14.85
C TYR A 329 -12.90 16.40 15.96
N ARG A 330 -12.50 16.18 17.21
CA ARG A 330 -13.42 16.24 18.37
C ARG A 330 -13.95 17.64 18.62
N LEU A 331 -13.10 18.66 18.53
CA LEU A 331 -13.55 20.06 18.67
C LEU A 331 -14.57 20.42 17.60
N ARG A 332 -14.34 20.04 16.34
CA ARG A 332 -15.33 20.26 15.27
C ARG A 332 -16.64 19.50 15.50
N SER A 333 -16.60 18.27 16.00
CA SER A 333 -17.81 17.51 16.28
C SER A 333 -18.65 18.13 17.42
N LEU A 334 -18.00 18.80 18.38
CA LEU A 334 -18.68 19.53 19.46
C LEU A 334 -19.32 20.83 18.96
N THR A 335 -18.71 21.51 18.00
CA THR A 335 -19.23 22.79 17.45
C THR A 335 -20.31 22.59 16.38
N TRP A 336 -20.35 21.44 15.68
CA TRP A 336 -21.31 21.15 14.60
C TRP A 336 -22.42 20.18 15.02
N GLY A 337 -22.39 19.67 16.25
CA GLY A 337 -23.43 18.79 16.80
C GLY A 337 -24.73 19.50 17.23
N HIS A 338 -24.87 20.80 16.92
CA HIS A 338 -26.03 21.63 17.25
C HIS A 338 -26.66 22.33 16.01
N ILE A 339 -26.43 21.79 14.79
CA ILE A 339 -27.15 22.25 13.58
C ILE A 339 -27.82 21.07 12.89
#